data_b212879f5a19738d6a9d8476b46e395b
#
_entry.id   b212879f5a19738d6a9d8476b46e395b
#
_cell.length_a   1.000
_cell.length_b   1.000
_cell.length_c   1.000
_cell.angle_alpha   90.00
_cell.angle_beta   90.00
_cell.angle_gamma   90.00
#
_symmetry.space_group_name_H-M   'P 1'
#
loop_
_entity.id
_entity.type
_entity.pdbx_description
1 polymer ?
#
loop_
_entity_poly.entity_id
_entity_poly.type
_entity_poly.pdbx_seq_one_letter_code
_entity_poly.pdbx_strand_id
1 'polypeptide(L)'
;GATFDLDSTVDQAWTVSFKRVALDFNPDDAHEPGTPIYPNQPNGPKWPAKDAYLKDVTYTVHYASKDSHAKLPADSVQKAQWKRSLTLDSVTGDILTTGEWKADKTKFDLVITPLVNGYFADKGRVAAQDVTMDSKVETVTYTKFGKIIPVDEKGNPIPGAEGITYTNDPNDPTKAAMTLVPEIKGYKADKTGVTPSNPGEDTKVVYKLVNAEPAKPAVNKEVGTIVVIYRDEYGNQIKMPLVIT
;
A
#
# COMPACT_ATOMS: atom_id res chain seq x y z
N GLY A 1 -45.36 6.02 60.64
CA GLY A 1 -45.39 4.57 60.77
C GLY A 1 -46.82 4.07 60.71
N ALA A 2 -47.06 2.99 59.99
CA ALA A 2 -48.35 2.33 59.99
C ALA A 2 -48.59 1.65 61.39
N THR A 3 -49.69 1.92 62.00
CA THR A 3 -50.14 1.26 63.20
C THR A 3 -51.15 0.23 62.84
N PHE A 4 -50.92 -1.00 63.27
CA PHE A 4 -51.94 -2.05 63.18
C PHE A 4 -52.96 -1.82 64.27
N ASP A 5 -54.27 -1.87 63.91
CA ASP A 5 -55.29 -1.97 64.94
C ASP A 5 -55.41 -3.42 65.47
N LEU A 6 -56.09 -3.61 66.54
CA LEU A 6 -56.24 -4.92 67.19
C LEU A 6 -57.48 -5.70 66.73
N ASP A 7 -58.18 -5.27 65.69
CA ASP A 7 -59.34 -5.96 65.15
C ASP A 7 -58.90 -7.13 64.26
N SER A 8 -59.01 -8.32 64.76
CA SER A 8 -58.66 -9.54 64.03
C SER A 8 -59.69 -10.00 63.00
N THR A 9 -60.78 -9.26 62.83
CA THR A 9 -61.86 -9.60 61.91
C THR A 9 -61.76 -8.90 60.56
N VAL A 10 -60.86 -7.96 60.44
CA VAL A 10 -60.63 -7.21 59.22
C VAL A 10 -59.20 -7.39 58.73
N ASP A 11 -59.02 -7.92 57.50
CA ASP A 11 -57.75 -8.03 56.86
C ASP A 11 -57.19 -6.62 56.57
N GLN A 12 -56.04 -6.32 57.15
CA GLN A 12 -55.35 -5.04 56.91
C GLN A 12 -54.34 -5.20 55.76
N ALA A 13 -54.56 -4.49 54.68
CA ALA A 13 -53.68 -4.44 53.53
C ALA A 13 -52.95 -3.06 53.45
N TRP A 14 -51.67 -3.09 53.34
CA TRP A 14 -50.84 -1.90 53.17
C TRP A 14 -50.17 -1.96 51.82
N THR A 15 -50.31 -0.92 51.00
CA THR A 15 -49.56 -0.76 49.76
C THR A 15 -48.34 0.11 50.03
N VAL A 16 -47.16 -0.45 49.89
CA VAL A 16 -45.93 0.29 49.94
C VAL A 16 -45.47 0.58 48.53
N SER A 17 -45.52 1.86 48.13
CA SER A 17 -45.03 2.29 46.84
C SER A 17 -43.59 2.75 46.95
N PHE A 18 -42.71 2.09 46.23
CA PHE A 18 -41.31 2.52 46.11
C PHE A 18 -41.15 3.35 44.83
N LYS A 19 -40.54 4.52 44.98
CA LYS A 19 -40.09 5.32 43.84
C LYS A 19 -38.72 4.83 43.42
N ARG A 20 -38.54 4.49 42.15
CA ARG A 20 -37.21 4.21 41.60
C ARG A 20 -36.39 5.48 41.70
N VAL A 21 -35.18 5.39 42.22
CA VAL A 21 -34.20 6.47 42.26
C VAL A 21 -33.26 6.25 41.06
N ALA A 22 -33.36 7.16 40.10
CA ALA A 22 -32.48 7.17 38.93
C ALA A 22 -31.08 7.65 39.37
N LEU A 23 -30.06 7.01 38.82
CA LEU A 23 -28.66 7.37 38.99
C LEU A 23 -28.11 7.69 37.63
N ASP A 24 -27.64 8.94 37.43
CA ASP A 24 -26.98 9.36 36.20
C ASP A 24 -25.57 8.80 36.14
N PHE A 25 -25.23 8.19 35.01
CA PHE A 25 -23.93 7.63 34.72
C PHE A 25 -23.28 8.43 33.60
N ASN A 26 -22.14 9.03 33.91
CA ASN A 26 -21.30 9.70 32.95
C ASN A 26 -20.20 8.73 32.46
N PRO A 27 -20.04 8.48 31.15
CA PRO A 27 -19.03 7.55 30.60
C PRO A 27 -17.59 8.00 30.86
N ASP A 28 -17.37 9.27 31.23
CA ASP A 28 -16.03 9.80 31.54
C ASP A 28 -15.66 9.60 33.03
N ASP A 29 -16.59 9.17 33.85
CA ASP A 29 -16.29 8.86 35.23
C ASP A 29 -15.59 7.51 35.37
N ALA A 30 -14.59 7.44 36.25
CA ALA A 30 -13.75 6.26 36.43
C ALA A 30 -14.46 5.20 37.26
N HIS A 31 -15.35 4.44 36.66
CA HIS A 31 -15.99 3.29 37.28
C HIS A 31 -15.48 1.98 36.66
N GLU A 32 -15.16 1.01 37.51
CA GLU A 32 -14.78 -0.33 37.05
C GLU A 32 -16.05 -1.13 36.72
N PRO A 33 -16.25 -1.57 35.46
CA PRO A 33 -17.42 -2.33 35.06
C PRO A 33 -17.62 -3.60 35.90
N GLY A 34 -18.87 -3.86 36.31
CA GLY A 34 -19.21 -5.04 37.10
C GLY A 34 -18.86 -4.95 38.59
N THR A 35 -18.24 -3.87 39.06
CA THR A 35 -18.04 -3.64 40.50
C THR A 35 -19.31 -3.04 41.14
N PRO A 36 -19.50 -3.24 42.48
CA PRO A 36 -20.66 -2.70 43.16
C PRO A 36 -20.73 -1.14 43.05
N ILE A 37 -21.92 -0.61 42.76
CA ILE A 37 -22.19 0.83 42.81
C ILE A 37 -21.97 1.40 44.20
N TYR A 38 -22.36 0.59 45.22
CA TYR A 38 -22.18 0.94 46.61
C TYR A 38 -21.12 0.01 47.25
N PRO A 39 -19.95 0.53 47.64
CA PRO A 39 -18.84 -0.27 48.14
C PRO A 39 -19.19 -1.18 49.33
N ASN A 40 -20.14 -0.75 50.15
CA ASN A 40 -20.60 -1.50 51.31
C ASN A 40 -21.65 -2.59 51.02
N GLN A 41 -21.99 -2.76 49.70
CA GLN A 41 -22.99 -3.73 49.22
C GLN A 41 -22.38 -4.62 48.14
N PRO A 42 -21.52 -5.59 48.50
CA PRO A 42 -20.80 -6.40 47.49
C PRO A 42 -21.71 -7.22 46.58
N ASN A 43 -22.90 -7.56 47.03
CA ASN A 43 -23.93 -8.26 46.25
C ASN A 43 -25.03 -7.31 45.71
N GLY A 44 -24.83 -6.00 45.86
CA GLY A 44 -25.75 -4.97 45.40
C GLY A 44 -25.65 -4.70 43.90
N PRO A 45 -26.29 -3.61 43.43
CA PRO A 45 -26.26 -3.18 42.06
C PRO A 45 -24.83 -2.92 41.60
N LYS A 46 -24.56 -3.20 40.31
CA LYS A 46 -23.21 -3.09 39.73
C LYS A 46 -23.16 -2.07 38.61
N TRP A 47 -21.99 -1.48 38.43
CA TRP A 47 -21.72 -0.63 37.30
C TRP A 47 -21.89 -1.38 35.97
N PRO A 48 -22.44 -0.75 34.92
CA PRO A 48 -22.74 -1.40 33.65
C PRO A 48 -21.47 -1.89 32.95
N ALA A 49 -21.63 -2.88 32.09
CA ALA A 49 -20.58 -3.36 31.23
C ALA A 49 -20.12 -2.23 30.28
N LYS A 50 -18.82 -2.23 29.94
CA LYS A 50 -18.17 -1.16 29.17
C LYS A 50 -18.83 -0.91 27.82
N ASP A 51 -19.28 -1.95 27.13
CA ASP A 51 -19.93 -1.91 25.83
C ASP A 51 -21.29 -1.20 25.84
N ALA A 52 -21.91 -1.07 27.05
CA ALA A 52 -23.15 -0.32 27.19
C ALA A 52 -22.99 1.18 26.95
N TYR A 53 -21.80 1.76 27.17
CA TYR A 53 -21.58 3.20 27.15
C TYR A 53 -20.34 3.64 26.36
N LEU A 54 -19.49 2.71 25.91
CA LEU A 54 -18.26 3.01 25.20
C LEU A 54 -18.05 2.00 24.07
N LYS A 55 -17.68 2.51 22.90
CA LYS A 55 -17.33 1.69 21.74
C LYS A 55 -16.10 2.28 21.04
N ASP A 56 -15.05 1.47 20.95
CA ASP A 56 -13.86 1.79 20.17
C ASP A 56 -14.07 1.34 18.72
N VAL A 57 -13.69 2.19 17.77
CA VAL A 57 -13.69 1.88 16.34
C VAL A 57 -12.36 2.26 15.74
N THR A 58 -11.97 1.56 14.68
CA THR A 58 -10.71 1.78 13.98
C THR A 58 -10.93 1.99 12.50
N TYR A 59 -10.05 2.77 11.90
CA TYR A 59 -9.86 2.83 10.45
C TYR A 59 -8.45 2.36 10.15
N THR A 60 -8.34 1.22 9.49
CA THR A 60 -7.07 0.58 9.19
C THR A 60 -6.81 0.61 7.69
N VAL A 61 -5.62 1.08 7.30
CA VAL A 61 -5.09 0.88 5.95
C VAL A 61 -4.08 -0.26 6.03
N HIS A 62 -4.46 -1.38 5.44
CA HIS A 62 -3.65 -2.59 5.35
C HIS A 62 -2.85 -2.58 4.05
N TYR A 63 -1.57 -2.97 4.11
CA TYR A 63 -0.68 -3.06 2.97
C TYR A 63 -0.42 -4.53 2.62
N ALA A 64 -0.69 -4.91 1.37
CA ALA A 64 -0.60 -6.28 0.91
C ALA A 64 0.23 -6.41 -0.38
N SER A 65 0.81 -7.56 -0.62
CA SER A 65 1.43 -7.96 -1.88
C SER A 65 1.29 -9.47 -2.07
N LYS A 66 1.19 -9.91 -3.32
CA LYS A 66 1.29 -11.33 -3.68
C LYS A 66 2.72 -11.85 -3.60
N ASP A 67 3.71 -10.97 -3.64
CA ASP A 67 5.12 -11.30 -3.52
C ASP A 67 5.52 -11.30 -2.04
N SER A 68 5.87 -12.46 -1.52
CA SER A 68 6.31 -12.63 -0.12
C SER A 68 7.63 -11.93 0.21
N HIS A 69 8.40 -11.51 -0.80
CA HIS A 69 9.65 -10.76 -0.62
C HIS A 69 9.44 -9.25 -0.47
N ALA A 70 8.23 -8.76 -0.68
CA ALA A 70 7.91 -7.35 -0.50
C ALA A 70 8.05 -6.95 0.97
N LYS A 71 8.88 -5.93 1.24
CA LYS A 71 9.03 -5.33 2.56
C LYS A 71 7.96 -4.27 2.74
N LEU A 72 6.78 -4.71 3.15
CA LEU A 72 5.61 -3.84 3.31
C LEU A 72 5.70 -2.99 4.59
N PRO A 73 5.13 -1.77 4.58
CA PRO A 73 4.95 -0.98 5.79
C PRO A 73 4.01 -1.69 6.77
N ALA A 74 4.10 -1.33 8.05
CA ALA A 74 3.07 -1.68 9.03
C ALA A 74 1.75 -1.00 8.71
N ASP A 75 0.64 -1.63 9.07
CA ASP A 75 -0.69 -1.07 8.90
C ASP A 75 -0.80 0.33 9.53
N SER A 76 -1.47 1.24 8.82
CA SER A 76 -1.85 2.54 9.38
C SER A 76 -3.17 2.40 10.11
N VAL A 77 -3.18 2.63 11.42
CA VAL A 77 -4.37 2.46 12.26
C VAL A 77 -4.72 3.79 12.91
N GLN A 78 -5.91 4.28 12.65
CA GLN A 78 -6.51 5.43 13.32
C GLN A 78 -7.64 4.94 14.21
N LYS A 79 -7.83 5.58 15.37
CA LYS A 79 -8.83 5.20 16.37
C LYS A 79 -9.81 6.31 16.61
N ALA A 80 -11.03 5.96 16.91
CA ALA A 80 -12.06 6.84 17.42
C ALA A 80 -12.86 6.12 18.49
N GLN A 81 -13.45 6.90 19.40
CA GLN A 81 -14.20 6.36 20.52
C GLN A 81 -15.59 7.00 20.56
N TRP A 82 -16.61 6.17 20.61
CA TRP A 82 -17.98 6.55 20.86
C TRP A 82 -18.30 6.40 22.33
N LYS A 83 -18.99 7.37 22.89
CA LYS A 83 -19.47 7.36 24.28
C LYS A 83 -20.93 7.79 24.34
N ARG A 84 -21.65 7.31 25.36
CA ARG A 84 -22.99 7.79 25.72
C ARG A 84 -23.20 7.75 27.22
N SER A 85 -24.03 8.67 27.73
CA SER A 85 -24.51 8.63 29.09
C SER A 85 -25.59 7.55 29.27
N LEU A 86 -25.76 7.08 30.49
CA LEU A 86 -26.81 6.16 30.88
C LEU A 86 -27.54 6.72 32.08
N THR A 87 -28.79 6.29 32.28
CA THR A 87 -29.49 6.44 33.55
C THR A 87 -29.74 5.05 34.08
N LEU A 88 -29.29 4.76 35.33
CA LEU A 88 -29.37 3.48 35.98
C LEU A 88 -30.44 3.50 37.07
N ASP A 89 -31.04 2.33 37.32
CA ASP A 89 -31.80 2.10 38.56
C ASP A 89 -30.80 1.93 39.70
N SER A 90 -30.86 2.81 40.70
CA SER A 90 -29.92 2.81 41.82
C SER A 90 -30.04 1.58 42.71
N VAL A 91 -31.14 0.81 42.62
CA VAL A 91 -31.42 -0.36 43.44
C VAL A 91 -31.00 -1.64 42.73
N THR A 92 -31.24 -1.76 41.43
CA THR A 92 -30.96 -2.97 40.65
C THR A 92 -29.70 -2.88 39.80
N GLY A 93 -29.27 -1.67 39.42
CA GLY A 93 -28.20 -1.41 38.47
C GLY A 93 -28.63 -1.52 37.01
N ASP A 94 -29.92 -1.76 36.75
CA ASP A 94 -30.45 -1.86 35.38
C ASP A 94 -30.37 -0.52 34.65
N ILE A 95 -30.13 -0.59 33.35
CA ILE A 95 -30.15 0.59 32.49
C ILE A 95 -31.60 1.00 32.23
N LEU A 96 -32.02 2.16 32.70
CA LEU A 96 -33.35 2.71 32.53
C LEU A 96 -33.45 3.45 31.18
N THR A 97 -32.45 4.28 30.86
CA THR A 97 -32.38 5.03 29.59
C THR A 97 -30.94 5.15 29.13
N THR A 98 -30.77 5.38 27.83
CA THR A 98 -29.49 5.63 27.19
C THR A 98 -29.50 6.99 26.49
N GLY A 99 -28.41 7.74 26.64
CA GLY A 99 -28.17 8.94 25.85
C GLY A 99 -27.75 8.63 24.42
N GLU A 100 -27.66 9.67 23.62
CA GLU A 100 -27.16 9.57 22.24
C GLU A 100 -25.66 9.26 22.24
N TRP A 101 -25.24 8.40 21.28
CA TRP A 101 -23.84 8.14 21.03
C TRP A 101 -23.13 9.38 20.46
N LYS A 102 -22.00 9.75 21.03
CA LYS A 102 -21.15 10.85 20.57
C LYS A 102 -19.73 10.33 20.35
N ALA A 103 -19.17 10.60 19.18
CA ALA A 103 -17.78 10.29 18.88
C ALA A 103 -16.86 11.42 19.33
N ASP A 104 -15.64 11.06 19.71
CA ASP A 104 -14.56 12.01 20.06
C ASP A 104 -14.03 12.78 18.84
N LYS A 105 -14.27 12.27 17.64
CA LYS A 105 -13.98 12.94 16.35
C LYS A 105 -14.97 12.51 15.27
N THR A 106 -15.10 13.33 14.24
CA THR A 106 -16.08 13.10 13.16
C THR A 106 -15.48 12.41 11.94
N LYS A 107 -14.14 12.51 11.75
CA LYS A 107 -13.44 11.96 10.57
C LYS A 107 -12.14 11.29 10.94
N PHE A 108 -11.80 10.27 10.18
CA PHE A 108 -10.45 9.74 10.04
C PHE A 108 -9.75 10.45 8.89
N ASP A 109 -8.47 10.73 9.06
CA ASP A 109 -7.66 11.44 8.07
C ASP A 109 -7.35 10.56 6.86
N LEU A 110 -7.10 11.20 5.72
CA LEU A 110 -6.56 10.53 4.56
C LEU A 110 -5.17 9.93 4.88
N VAL A 111 -4.84 8.83 4.24
CA VAL A 111 -3.54 8.17 4.38
C VAL A 111 -2.82 8.20 3.04
N ILE A 112 -1.63 8.81 3.02
CA ILE A 112 -0.74 8.78 1.86
C ILE A 112 -0.09 7.41 1.77
N THR A 113 -0.12 6.80 0.60
CA THR A 113 0.51 5.50 0.35
C THR A 113 2.04 5.62 0.39
N PRO A 114 2.73 4.86 1.25
CA PRO A 114 4.19 4.86 1.28
C PRO A 114 4.81 4.28 0.01
N LEU A 115 6.01 4.75 -0.36
CA LEU A 115 6.83 4.11 -1.39
C LEU A 115 7.40 2.80 -0.85
N VAL A 116 7.31 1.73 -1.64
CA VAL A 116 7.96 0.44 -1.38
C VAL A 116 8.93 0.16 -2.51
N ASN A 117 10.22 0.10 -2.23
CA ASN A 117 11.26 -0.06 -3.24
C ASN A 117 11.08 -1.34 -4.07
N GLY A 118 11.03 -1.20 -5.38
CA GLY A 118 10.84 -2.30 -6.32
C GLY A 118 9.38 -2.69 -6.56
N TYR A 119 8.42 -1.95 -5.98
CA TYR A 119 6.99 -2.22 -6.09
C TYR A 119 6.22 -0.91 -6.33
N PHE A 120 5.11 -1.00 -7.05
CA PHE A 120 4.15 0.09 -7.19
C PHE A 120 2.83 -0.27 -6.53
N ALA A 121 2.12 0.74 -6.03
CA ALA A 121 0.83 0.58 -5.37
C ALA A 121 -0.34 0.74 -6.34
N ASP A 122 -1.46 0.11 -6.03
CA ASP A 122 -2.71 0.26 -6.79
C ASP A 122 -3.39 1.63 -6.57
N LYS A 123 -3.07 2.32 -5.49
CA LYS A 123 -3.59 3.66 -5.19
C LYS A 123 -2.55 4.51 -4.45
N GLY A 124 -2.47 5.80 -4.80
CA GLY A 124 -1.49 6.73 -4.24
C GLY A 124 -1.86 7.26 -2.86
N ARG A 125 -3.12 7.13 -2.48
CA ARG A 125 -3.67 7.54 -1.17
C ARG A 125 -4.97 6.83 -0.92
N VAL A 126 -5.34 6.72 0.35
CA VAL A 126 -6.64 6.24 0.81
C VAL A 126 -7.40 7.44 1.40
N ALA A 127 -8.63 7.64 0.95
CA ALA A 127 -9.41 8.83 1.30
C ALA A 127 -9.75 8.89 2.79
N ALA A 128 -9.91 10.11 3.29
CA ALA A 128 -10.53 10.37 4.60
C ALA A 128 -11.92 9.72 4.67
N GLN A 129 -12.30 9.23 5.85
CA GLN A 129 -13.57 8.55 6.08
C GLN A 129 -14.30 9.19 7.26
N ASP A 130 -15.63 9.23 7.18
CA ASP A 130 -16.44 9.60 8.34
C ASP A 130 -16.35 8.51 9.41
N VAL A 131 -16.28 8.95 10.67
CA VAL A 131 -16.32 8.05 11.82
C VAL A 131 -17.76 7.53 11.97
N THR A 132 -17.90 6.21 11.95
CA THR A 132 -19.17 5.51 12.16
C THR A 132 -19.05 4.54 13.32
N MET A 133 -20.13 3.90 13.69
CA MET A 133 -20.12 2.87 14.76
C MET A 133 -19.39 1.59 14.35
N ASP A 134 -18.94 1.47 13.10
CA ASP A 134 -18.24 0.30 12.60
C ASP A 134 -16.79 0.62 12.26
N SER A 135 -15.89 -0.29 12.61
CA SER A 135 -14.50 -0.25 12.14
C SER A 135 -14.42 -0.53 10.65
N LYS A 136 -13.47 0.11 9.98
CA LYS A 136 -13.25 -0.02 8.53
C LYS A 136 -11.83 -0.44 8.24
N VAL A 137 -11.66 -1.22 7.18
CA VAL A 137 -10.35 -1.62 6.65
C VAL A 137 -10.33 -1.33 5.16
N GLU A 138 -9.29 -0.63 4.71
CA GLU A 138 -8.94 -0.43 3.32
C GLU A 138 -7.63 -1.13 3.02
N THR A 139 -7.48 -1.68 1.82
CA THR A 139 -6.25 -2.35 1.42
C THR A 139 -5.59 -1.61 0.27
N VAL A 140 -4.27 -1.41 0.40
CA VAL A 140 -3.37 -0.96 -0.68
C VAL A 140 -2.54 -2.15 -1.10
N THR A 141 -2.59 -2.49 -2.38
CA THR A 141 -1.88 -3.64 -2.93
C THR A 141 -0.65 -3.19 -3.70
N TYR A 142 0.50 -3.77 -3.36
CA TYR A 142 1.77 -3.55 -4.03
C TYR A 142 2.08 -4.69 -4.99
N THR A 143 2.49 -4.30 -6.21
CA THR A 143 2.87 -5.22 -7.27
C THR A 143 4.31 -4.95 -7.69
N LYS A 144 5.09 -6.01 -7.92
CA LYS A 144 6.46 -5.91 -8.39
C LYS A 144 6.52 -5.25 -9.76
N PHE A 145 7.53 -4.40 -9.97
CA PHE A 145 7.78 -3.81 -11.28
C PHE A 145 8.12 -4.85 -12.33
N GLY A 146 7.67 -4.60 -13.56
CA GLY A 146 8.18 -5.19 -14.78
C GLY A 146 9.54 -4.61 -15.17
N LYS A 147 9.98 -4.90 -16.39
CA LYS A 147 11.30 -4.52 -16.89
C LYS A 147 11.29 -4.15 -18.39
N ILE A 148 12.33 -3.47 -18.82
CA ILE A 148 12.66 -3.34 -20.24
C ILE A 148 13.28 -4.65 -20.70
N ILE A 149 12.79 -5.22 -21.79
CA ILE A 149 13.38 -6.40 -22.46
C ILE A 149 13.93 -5.97 -23.80
N PRO A 150 15.28 -5.97 -24.00
CA PRO A 150 15.88 -5.74 -25.28
C PRO A 150 15.56 -6.86 -26.26
N VAL A 151 15.05 -6.51 -27.44
CA VAL A 151 14.72 -7.47 -28.51
C VAL A 151 15.27 -7.02 -29.85
N ASP A 152 15.54 -7.97 -30.76
CA ASP A 152 15.86 -7.68 -32.14
C ASP A 152 14.62 -7.24 -32.97
N GLU A 153 14.80 -6.91 -34.23
CA GLU A 153 13.72 -6.49 -35.14
C GLU A 153 12.66 -7.59 -35.37
N LYS A 154 12.97 -8.83 -35.03
CA LYS A 154 12.03 -9.98 -35.09
C LYS A 154 11.32 -10.22 -33.75
N GLY A 155 11.67 -9.44 -32.72
CA GLY A 155 11.09 -9.55 -31.37
C GLY A 155 11.74 -10.64 -30.50
N ASN A 156 12.88 -11.21 -30.92
CA ASN A 156 13.62 -12.17 -30.12
C ASN A 156 14.52 -11.45 -29.11
N PRO A 157 14.68 -11.97 -27.88
CA PRO A 157 15.63 -11.44 -26.92
C PRO A 157 17.05 -11.43 -27.50
N ILE A 158 17.80 -10.35 -27.27
CA ILE A 158 19.20 -10.25 -27.71
C ILE A 158 20.06 -11.08 -26.74
N PRO A 159 20.84 -12.06 -27.24
CA PRO A 159 21.69 -12.88 -26.39
C PRO A 159 22.69 -12.03 -25.59
N GLY A 160 22.77 -12.30 -24.29
CA GLY A 160 23.68 -11.57 -23.38
C GLY A 160 23.22 -10.17 -22.98
N ALA A 161 22.04 -9.71 -23.46
CA ALA A 161 21.44 -8.48 -23.01
C ALA A 161 20.41 -8.74 -21.90
N GLU A 162 20.74 -8.33 -20.69
CA GLU A 162 19.81 -8.43 -19.55
C GLU A 162 18.77 -7.32 -19.60
N GLY A 163 17.54 -7.64 -19.14
CA GLY A 163 16.50 -6.64 -18.96
C GLY A 163 16.80 -5.73 -17.76
N ILE A 164 16.32 -4.49 -17.83
CA ILE A 164 16.41 -3.51 -16.73
C ILE A 164 15.04 -3.38 -16.07
N THR A 165 14.95 -3.72 -14.78
CA THR A 165 13.74 -3.55 -13.97
C THR A 165 13.45 -2.06 -13.76
N TYR A 166 12.17 -1.69 -13.85
CA TYR A 166 11.74 -0.33 -13.54
C TYR A 166 11.99 0.02 -12.07
N THR A 167 12.09 1.30 -11.79
CA THR A 167 12.27 1.84 -10.44
C THR A 167 11.09 2.73 -10.06
N ASN A 168 10.92 2.99 -8.76
CA ASN A 168 9.85 3.83 -8.25
C ASN A 168 9.96 5.27 -8.77
N ASP A 169 8.80 5.85 -9.14
CA ASP A 169 8.68 7.30 -9.20
C ASP A 169 8.76 7.85 -7.76
N PRO A 170 9.66 8.80 -7.46
CA PRO A 170 9.83 9.31 -6.11
C PRO A 170 8.63 10.12 -5.59
N ASN A 171 7.75 10.58 -6.48
CA ASN A 171 6.62 11.44 -6.16
C ASN A 171 5.26 10.73 -6.25
N ASP A 172 5.21 9.55 -6.87
CA ASP A 172 3.97 8.83 -7.09
C ASP A 172 4.18 7.31 -6.87
N PRO A 173 3.67 6.76 -5.75
CA PRO A 173 3.84 5.34 -5.43
C PRO A 173 3.14 4.39 -6.42
N THR A 174 2.27 4.91 -7.30
CA THR A 174 1.56 4.10 -8.30
C THR A 174 2.30 3.99 -9.63
N LYS A 175 3.43 4.70 -9.79
CA LYS A 175 4.14 4.82 -11.06
C LYS A 175 5.58 4.35 -10.98
N ALA A 176 6.12 4.01 -12.14
CA ALA A 176 7.55 3.84 -12.35
C ALA A 176 8.17 5.14 -12.87
N ALA A 177 9.40 5.39 -12.46
CA ALA A 177 10.23 6.42 -13.05
C ALA A 177 10.59 6.07 -14.51
N MET A 178 10.93 7.09 -15.32
CA MET A 178 11.51 6.89 -16.64
C MET A 178 12.83 6.11 -16.48
N THR A 179 12.92 5.00 -17.19
CA THR A 179 14.11 4.13 -17.20
C THR A 179 14.83 4.27 -18.52
N LEU A 180 16.12 4.60 -18.50
CA LEU A 180 16.96 4.65 -19.67
C LEU A 180 17.12 3.25 -20.27
N VAL A 181 17.07 3.18 -21.59
CA VAL A 181 17.29 1.94 -22.33
C VAL A 181 18.78 1.59 -22.29
N PRO A 182 19.16 0.33 -21.99
CA PRO A 182 20.56 -0.07 -21.88
C PRO A 182 21.29 0.05 -23.25
N GLU A 183 22.54 0.48 -23.21
CA GLU A 183 23.40 0.44 -24.38
C GLU A 183 23.88 -0.99 -24.63
N ILE A 184 23.70 -1.49 -25.86
CA ILE A 184 24.14 -2.82 -26.28
C ILE A 184 25.13 -2.64 -27.42
N LYS A 185 26.35 -3.15 -27.23
CA LYS A 185 27.41 -3.04 -28.23
C LYS A 185 26.99 -3.65 -29.58
N GLY A 186 27.10 -2.88 -30.65
CA GLY A 186 26.74 -3.30 -32.02
C GLY A 186 25.24 -3.15 -32.34
N TYR A 187 24.45 -2.60 -31.41
CA TYR A 187 23.03 -2.34 -31.60
C TYR A 187 22.68 -0.89 -31.30
N LYS A 188 21.62 -0.42 -31.89
CA LYS A 188 20.99 0.87 -31.63
C LYS A 188 19.53 0.66 -31.29
N ALA A 189 19.10 1.13 -30.11
CA ALA A 189 17.71 1.08 -29.68
C ALA A 189 16.84 2.07 -30.49
N ASP A 190 15.57 1.74 -30.64
CA ASP A 190 14.55 2.57 -31.28
C ASP A 190 14.10 3.75 -30.39
N LYS A 191 14.42 3.72 -29.10
CA LYS A 191 14.13 4.76 -28.13
C LYS A 191 15.24 4.86 -27.06
N THR A 192 15.29 6.00 -26.37
CA THR A 192 16.33 6.27 -25.36
C THR A 192 15.89 5.96 -23.95
N GLY A 193 14.59 5.94 -23.70
CA GLY A 193 14.00 5.66 -22.39
C GLY A 193 12.57 5.19 -22.50
N VAL A 194 12.08 4.59 -21.43
CA VAL A 194 10.70 4.06 -21.30
C VAL A 194 10.11 4.56 -19.99
N THR A 195 8.91 5.14 -20.07
CA THR A 195 8.03 5.37 -18.95
C THR A 195 6.82 4.46 -19.17
N PRO A 196 6.70 3.33 -18.44
CA PRO A 196 5.63 2.38 -18.70
C PRO A 196 4.27 2.95 -18.28
N SER A 197 3.25 2.76 -19.11
CA SER A 197 1.85 3.05 -18.72
C SER A 197 1.30 2.05 -17.72
N ASN A 198 1.75 0.80 -17.79
CA ASN A 198 1.50 -0.24 -16.81
C ASN A 198 2.85 -0.69 -16.20
N PRO A 199 3.16 -0.24 -14.96
CA PRO A 199 4.46 -0.52 -14.35
C PRO A 199 4.73 -2.00 -14.06
N GLY A 200 3.69 -2.84 -14.02
CA GLY A 200 3.81 -4.28 -13.75
C GLY A 200 4.11 -5.12 -14.97
N GLU A 201 4.06 -4.54 -16.18
CA GLU A 201 4.29 -5.25 -17.42
C GLU A 201 5.68 -4.98 -17.97
N ASP A 202 6.24 -6.01 -18.62
CA ASP A 202 7.50 -5.88 -19.33
C ASP A 202 7.29 -5.10 -20.64
N THR A 203 8.24 -4.23 -20.98
CA THR A 203 8.25 -3.47 -22.25
C THR A 203 9.37 -3.95 -23.14
N LYS A 204 9.03 -4.45 -24.31
CA LYS A 204 10.02 -4.77 -25.35
C LYS A 204 10.52 -3.49 -26.01
N VAL A 205 11.84 -3.37 -26.11
CA VAL A 205 12.52 -2.29 -26.84
C VAL A 205 13.29 -2.90 -28.00
N VAL A 206 13.00 -2.41 -29.20
CA VAL A 206 13.60 -2.95 -30.43
C VAL A 206 14.98 -2.33 -30.68
N TYR A 207 15.93 -3.20 -30.91
CA TYR A 207 17.30 -2.84 -31.27
C TYR A 207 17.61 -3.29 -32.69
N LYS A 208 18.21 -2.41 -33.44
CA LYS A 208 18.73 -2.68 -34.79
C LYS A 208 20.23 -2.90 -34.71
N LEU A 209 20.72 -3.88 -35.43
CA LEU A 209 22.16 -4.01 -35.65
C LEU A 209 22.66 -2.70 -36.31
N VAL A 210 23.57 -2.03 -35.61
CA VAL A 210 24.38 -1.03 -36.29
C VAL A 210 25.31 -1.86 -37.15
N ASN A 211 25.14 -1.77 -38.52
CA ASN A 211 26.11 -2.35 -39.41
C ASN A 211 27.48 -1.90 -38.92
N ALA A 212 28.26 -2.84 -38.39
CA ALA A 212 29.66 -2.58 -38.21
C ALA A 212 30.10 -1.95 -39.53
N GLU A 213 30.62 -0.74 -39.50
CA GLU A 213 31.36 -0.16 -40.64
C GLU A 213 32.10 -1.33 -41.27
N PRO A 214 31.87 -1.65 -42.55
CA PRO A 214 32.37 -2.91 -43.12
C PRO A 214 33.81 -3.05 -42.63
N ALA A 215 34.09 -4.14 -41.95
CA ALA A 215 35.36 -4.32 -41.29
C ALA A 215 36.39 -3.96 -42.33
N LYS A 216 37.11 -2.80 -42.13
CA LYS A 216 38.18 -2.39 -43.04
C LYS A 216 38.91 -3.69 -43.35
N PRO A 217 38.87 -4.17 -44.62
CA PRO A 217 39.26 -5.54 -44.92
C PRO A 217 40.57 -5.74 -44.18
N ALA A 218 40.61 -6.78 -43.36
CA ALA A 218 41.86 -7.13 -42.70
C ALA A 218 42.84 -7.15 -43.86
N VAL A 219 43.74 -6.19 -43.87
CA VAL A 219 44.83 -6.23 -44.83
C VAL A 219 45.57 -7.47 -44.37
N ASN A 220 45.19 -8.60 -44.97
CA ASN A 220 46.06 -9.74 -45.01
C ASN A 220 47.31 -9.15 -45.58
N LYS A 221 48.30 -8.98 -44.76
CA LYS A 221 49.67 -8.88 -45.21
C LYS A 221 50.08 -10.25 -45.77
N GLU A 222 49.38 -10.66 -46.84
CA GLU A 222 50.00 -11.48 -47.80
C GLU A 222 51.03 -10.58 -48.44
N VAL A 223 52.26 -10.88 -48.26
CA VAL A 223 53.40 -10.24 -48.87
C VAL A 223 53.23 -10.53 -50.38
N GLY A 224 52.35 -9.75 -51.03
CA GLY A 224 52.18 -9.82 -52.48
C GLY A 224 53.28 -9.07 -53.16
N THR A 225 54.03 -9.76 -53.97
CA THR A 225 55.03 -9.13 -54.84
C THR A 225 54.34 -8.15 -55.78
N ILE A 226 54.61 -6.85 -55.63
CA ILE A 226 54.14 -5.82 -56.56
C ILE A 226 55.13 -5.76 -57.72
N VAL A 227 54.69 -6.11 -58.90
CA VAL A 227 55.49 -5.95 -60.16
C VAL A 227 55.03 -4.70 -60.85
N VAL A 228 55.85 -3.67 -60.89
CA VAL A 228 55.62 -2.45 -61.61
C VAL A 228 56.25 -2.57 -63.04
N ILE A 229 55.43 -2.63 -64.05
CA ILE A 229 55.83 -2.72 -65.46
C ILE A 229 55.68 -1.34 -66.09
N TYR A 230 56.77 -0.80 -66.61
CA TYR A 230 56.79 0.47 -67.31
C TYR A 230 56.53 0.23 -68.83
N ARG A 231 55.53 0.86 -69.37
CA ARG A 231 55.17 0.74 -70.84
C ARG A 231 55.09 2.13 -71.45
N ASP A 232 55.42 2.22 -72.80
CA ASP A 232 55.17 3.41 -73.59
C ASP A 232 53.69 3.47 -73.95
N GLU A 233 53.34 4.52 -74.70
CA GLU A 233 51.99 4.79 -75.22
C GLU A 233 51.47 3.71 -76.18
N TYR A 234 52.38 2.91 -76.78
CA TYR A 234 52.07 1.77 -77.66
C TYR A 234 52.02 0.43 -76.92
N GLY A 235 52.22 0.45 -75.60
CA GLY A 235 52.21 -0.76 -74.81
C GLY A 235 53.51 -1.53 -74.73
N ASN A 236 54.60 -1.05 -75.29
CA ASN A 236 55.90 -1.68 -75.23
C ASN A 236 56.55 -1.45 -73.84
N GLN A 237 57.22 -2.44 -73.33
CA GLN A 237 57.94 -2.34 -72.04
C GLN A 237 59.22 -1.50 -72.26
N ILE A 238 59.29 -0.41 -71.55
CA ILE A 238 60.43 0.58 -71.73
C ILE A 238 61.45 0.48 -70.60
N LYS A 239 61.17 -0.25 -69.59
CA LYS A 239 62.11 -0.43 -68.44
C LYS A 239 61.90 -1.80 -67.77
N MET A 240 62.92 -2.34 -67.18
CA MET A 240 62.84 -3.56 -66.40
C MET A 240 61.78 -3.44 -65.29
N PRO A 241 60.93 -4.44 -65.04
CA PRO A 241 59.98 -4.42 -64.01
C PRO A 241 60.62 -4.21 -62.63
N LEU A 242 60.02 -3.36 -61.85
CA LEU A 242 60.42 -3.24 -60.43
C LEU A 242 59.58 -4.25 -59.62
N VAL A 243 60.24 -5.16 -58.94
CA VAL A 243 59.63 -6.13 -58.01
C VAL A 243 59.83 -5.64 -56.62
N ILE A 244 58.73 -5.34 -55.90
CA ILE A 244 58.73 -4.94 -54.50
C ILE A 244 58.16 -6.13 -53.69
N THR A 245 58.96 -6.72 -52.83
CA THR A 245 58.58 -7.81 -51.94
C THR A 245 58.38 -7.32 -50.51
#